data_02cf4641ba55e893c776731184925f94
#
_entry.id   02cf4641ba55e893c776731184925f94
#
_cell.length_a   1.000
_cell.length_b   1.000
_cell.length_c   1.000
_cell.angle_alpha   90.00
_cell.angle_beta   90.00
_cell.angle_gamma   90.00
#
_symmetry.space_group_name_H-M   'P 1'
#
loop_
_entity.id
_entity.type
_entity.pdbx_description
1 polymer ?
#
loop_
_entity_poly.entity_id
_entity_poly.type
_entity_poly.pdbx_seq_one_letter_code
_entity_poly.pdbx_strand_id
1 'polypeptide(L)'
;MVDWLPVFLKRIDGALRAHESFGGRKIFELADKPSDYFRKQVRVGTFAGEDPAGHLAQIGPLLMFGGDYPHSEGEPSLDAYRAKAGPVDLTMADAFYGGNMEFLLGHR
;
A
#
# COMPACT_ATOMS: atom_id res chain seq x y z
N MET A 1 -9.42 -3.20 5.60
CA MET A 1 -9.73 -2.94 4.17
C MET A 1 -8.79 -1.88 3.63
N VAL A 2 -8.28 -2.01 2.41
CA VAL A 2 -7.29 -1.08 1.81
C VAL A 2 -7.92 0.05 0.98
N ASP A 3 -9.24 0.10 0.88
CA ASP A 3 -9.98 1.12 0.11
C ASP A 3 -9.71 2.57 0.55
N TRP A 4 -9.26 2.76 1.78
CA TRP A 4 -8.89 4.07 2.31
C TRP A 4 -7.64 4.66 1.65
N LEU A 5 -6.74 3.83 1.13
CA LEU A 5 -5.41 4.22 0.72
C LEU A 5 -5.39 5.21 -0.47
N PRO A 6 -6.15 5.02 -1.56
CA PRO A 6 -6.19 6.00 -2.65
C PRO A 6 -6.70 7.37 -2.20
N VAL A 7 -7.71 7.39 -1.35
CA VAL A 7 -8.28 8.63 -0.79
C VAL A 7 -7.29 9.30 0.14
N PHE A 8 -6.62 8.53 0.99
CA PHE A 8 -5.61 9.04 1.90
C PHE A 8 -4.45 9.71 1.16
N LEU A 9 -3.90 9.07 0.13
CA LEU A 9 -2.81 9.63 -0.67
C LEU A 9 -3.19 10.98 -1.31
N LYS A 10 -4.41 11.09 -1.83
CA LYS A 10 -4.92 12.37 -2.35
C LYS A 10 -5.08 13.43 -1.25
N ARG A 11 -5.55 13.01 -0.09
CA ARG A 11 -5.80 13.94 1.04
C ARG A 11 -4.51 14.50 1.62
N ILE A 12 -3.46 13.70 1.79
CA ILE A 12 -2.19 14.20 2.31
C ILE A 12 -1.54 15.21 1.36
N ASP A 13 -1.63 15.00 0.04
CA ASP A 13 -1.15 15.97 -0.95
C ASP A 13 -2.01 17.25 -0.95
N GLY A 14 -3.33 17.10 -0.82
CA GLY A 14 -4.26 18.22 -0.76
C GLY A 14 -4.13 19.04 0.53
N ALA A 15 -3.87 18.39 1.65
CA ALA A 15 -3.75 19.05 2.95
C ALA A 15 -2.59 20.06 2.98
N LEU A 16 -1.44 19.69 2.44
CA LEU A 16 -0.29 20.60 2.35
C LEU A 16 -0.60 21.83 1.49
N ARG A 17 -1.18 21.61 0.32
CA ARG A 17 -1.59 22.70 -0.59
C ARG A 17 -2.64 23.62 0.03
N ALA A 18 -3.63 23.03 0.71
CA ALA A 18 -4.68 23.79 1.38
C ALA A 18 -4.09 24.65 2.50
N HIS A 19 -3.21 24.10 3.32
CA HIS A 19 -2.54 24.83 4.38
C HIS A 19 -1.77 26.05 3.85
N GLU A 20 -0.99 25.87 2.80
CA GLU A 20 -0.24 26.95 2.16
C GLU A 20 -1.16 28.00 1.51
N SER A 21 -2.23 27.56 0.82
CA SER A 21 -3.19 28.43 0.12
C SER A 21 -4.03 29.28 1.05
N PHE A 22 -4.36 28.79 2.25
CA PHE A 22 -5.14 29.54 3.24
C PHE A 22 -4.27 30.38 4.19
N GLY A 23 -3.03 30.69 3.78
CA GLY A 23 -2.13 31.55 4.55
C GLY A 23 -1.47 30.87 5.73
N GLY A 24 -1.45 29.55 5.73
CA GLY A 24 -0.69 28.78 6.71
C GLY A 24 0.81 29.08 6.61
N ARG A 25 1.46 29.14 7.77
CA ARG A 25 2.90 29.35 7.82
C ARG A 25 3.61 28.17 7.16
N LYS A 26 4.54 28.45 6.26
CA LYS A 26 5.42 27.43 5.70
C LYS A 26 6.30 26.86 6.82
N ILE A 27 5.98 25.64 7.25
CA ILE A 27 6.64 24.99 8.40
C ILE A 27 7.90 24.27 7.93
N PHE A 28 7.86 23.72 6.71
CA PHE A 28 8.98 22.98 6.10
C PHE A 28 8.83 22.99 4.57
N GLU A 29 9.94 22.76 3.90
CA GLU A 29 9.96 22.53 2.46
C GLU A 29 10.12 21.03 2.20
N LEU A 30 9.19 20.46 1.46
CA LEU A 30 9.31 19.10 0.94
C LEU A 30 9.81 19.16 -0.50
N ALA A 31 10.80 18.33 -0.82
CA ALA A 31 11.30 18.19 -2.18
C ALA A 31 10.28 17.49 -3.09
N ASP A 32 9.52 16.56 -2.53
CA ASP A 32 8.50 15.76 -3.21
C ASP A 32 7.13 15.97 -2.55
N LYS A 33 6.07 15.44 -3.18
CA LYS A 33 4.73 15.42 -2.58
C LYS A 33 4.70 14.51 -1.34
N PRO A 34 3.82 14.78 -0.37
CA PRO A 34 3.62 13.90 0.79
C PRO A 34 3.36 12.43 0.39
N SER A 35 2.55 12.21 -0.65
CA SER A 35 2.28 10.86 -1.15
C SER A 35 3.51 10.14 -1.70
N ASP A 36 4.50 10.87 -2.24
CA ASP A 36 5.73 10.27 -2.73
C ASP A 36 6.61 9.78 -1.58
N TYR A 37 6.67 10.54 -0.46
CA TYR A 37 7.33 10.06 0.76
C TYR A 37 6.66 8.82 1.32
N PHE A 38 5.32 8.81 1.36
CA PHE A 38 4.57 7.65 1.79
C PHE A 38 4.92 6.41 0.94
N ARG A 39 4.92 6.56 -0.37
CA ARG A 39 5.26 5.48 -1.31
C ARG A 39 6.68 4.93 -1.14
N LYS A 40 7.61 5.78 -0.74
CA LYS A 40 9.00 5.37 -0.50
C LYS A 40 9.19 4.57 0.80
N GLN A 41 8.34 4.78 1.81
CA GLN A 41 8.59 4.30 3.18
C GLN A 41 7.55 3.32 3.71
N VAL A 42 6.36 3.27 3.12
CA VAL A 42 5.23 2.50 3.66
C VAL A 42 4.84 1.38 2.70
N ARG A 43 4.51 0.23 3.29
CA ARG A 43 3.83 -0.88 2.61
C ARG A 43 2.61 -1.27 3.41
N VAL A 44 1.56 -1.72 2.74
CA VAL A 44 0.28 -2.04 3.35
C VAL A 44 -0.08 -3.48 3.05
N GLY A 45 -0.28 -4.27 4.11
CA GLY A 45 -0.76 -5.64 4.01
C GLY A 45 -2.24 -5.68 3.59
N THR A 46 -2.60 -6.65 2.77
CA THR A 46 -3.99 -6.88 2.34
C THR A 46 -4.38 -8.34 2.45
N PHE A 47 -5.62 -8.60 2.89
CA PHE A 47 -6.18 -9.95 2.93
C PHE A 47 -6.54 -10.45 1.54
N ALA A 48 -6.66 -11.75 1.40
CA ALA A 48 -7.07 -12.36 0.15
C ALA A 48 -8.45 -11.90 -0.33
N GLY A 49 -9.38 -11.63 0.59
CA GLY A 49 -10.75 -11.20 0.30
C GLY A 49 -10.91 -9.72 -0.07
N GLU A 50 -9.85 -8.94 -0.06
CA GLU A 50 -9.88 -7.50 -0.35
C GLU A 50 -9.59 -7.14 -1.81
N ASP A 51 -9.71 -8.07 -2.73
CA ASP A 51 -9.37 -7.87 -4.15
C ASP A 51 -7.93 -7.30 -4.36
N PRO A 52 -6.89 -8.03 -3.96
CA PRO A 52 -5.51 -7.54 -4.11
C PRO A 52 -5.14 -7.14 -5.53
N ALA A 53 -5.63 -7.87 -6.53
CA ALA A 53 -5.33 -7.61 -7.94
C ALA A 53 -5.90 -6.25 -8.40
N GLY A 54 -7.16 -5.97 -8.06
CA GLY A 54 -7.80 -4.69 -8.37
C GLY A 54 -7.12 -3.51 -7.68
N HIS A 55 -6.78 -3.66 -6.42
CA HIS A 55 -6.06 -2.62 -5.68
C HIS A 55 -4.63 -2.41 -6.16
N LEU A 56 -3.89 -3.46 -6.52
CA LEU A 56 -2.56 -3.32 -7.12
C LEU A 56 -2.60 -2.56 -8.44
N ALA A 57 -3.61 -2.80 -9.28
CA ALA A 57 -3.79 -2.07 -10.53
C ALA A 57 -4.03 -0.57 -10.29
N GLN A 58 -4.70 -0.21 -9.21
CA GLN A 58 -5.03 1.18 -8.86
C GLN A 58 -3.91 1.91 -8.13
N ILE A 59 -3.26 1.24 -7.18
CA ILE A 59 -2.35 1.87 -6.20
C ILE A 59 -0.89 1.60 -6.55
N GLY A 60 -0.62 0.53 -7.29
CA GLY A 60 0.74 0.05 -7.60
C GLY A 60 1.39 -0.70 -6.44
N PRO A 61 2.73 -0.74 -6.39
CA PRO A 61 3.51 -1.65 -5.54
C PRO A 61 3.56 -1.27 -4.06
N LEU A 62 2.54 -0.58 -3.54
CA LEU A 62 2.43 -0.28 -2.10
C LEU A 62 1.88 -1.45 -1.30
N LEU A 63 1.15 -2.35 -1.96
CA LEU A 63 0.52 -3.47 -1.28
C LEU A 63 1.47 -4.66 -1.16
N MET A 64 1.27 -5.40 -0.09
CA MET A 64 1.96 -6.67 0.13
C MET A 64 1.00 -7.72 0.68
N PHE A 65 1.36 -8.97 0.49
CA PHE A 65 0.67 -10.13 1.04
C PHE A 65 0.55 -10.03 2.56
N GLY A 66 -0.65 -10.30 3.05
CA GLY A 66 -0.93 -10.42 4.48
C GLY A 66 -1.84 -11.62 4.74
N GLY A 67 -1.30 -12.69 5.34
CA GLY A 67 -2.05 -13.92 5.61
C GLY A 67 -3.10 -13.77 6.70
N ASP A 68 -2.81 -12.96 7.69
CA ASP A 68 -3.66 -12.65 8.87
C ASP A 68 -4.20 -13.88 9.63
N TYR A 69 -3.55 -15.03 9.45
CA TYR A 69 -3.89 -16.23 10.21
C TYR A 69 -3.49 -16.09 11.69
N PRO A 70 -4.32 -16.50 12.67
CA PRO A 70 -5.53 -17.32 12.55
C PRO A 70 -6.86 -16.55 12.61
N HIS A 71 -6.89 -15.28 12.26
CA HIS A 71 -8.14 -14.52 12.22
C HIS A 71 -9.10 -15.08 11.17
N SER A 72 -10.40 -14.82 11.33
CA SER A 72 -11.47 -15.40 10.48
C SER A 72 -11.38 -14.99 9.03
N GLU A 73 -10.85 -13.82 8.74
CA GLU A 73 -10.58 -13.29 7.41
C GLU A 73 -9.24 -13.72 6.82
N GLY A 74 -8.37 -14.29 7.67
CA GLY A 74 -7.04 -14.75 7.29
C GLY A 74 -7.03 -16.08 6.57
N GLU A 75 -5.92 -16.38 5.91
CA GLU A 75 -5.71 -17.64 5.20
C GLU A 75 -4.54 -18.41 5.81
N PRO A 76 -4.70 -19.74 6.00
CA PRO A 76 -3.72 -20.56 6.72
C PRO A 76 -2.42 -20.82 5.94
N SER A 77 -2.41 -20.53 4.65
CA SER A 77 -1.24 -20.75 3.80
C SER A 77 -1.22 -19.79 2.61
N LEU A 78 -0.05 -19.66 2.00
CA LEU A 78 0.11 -18.87 0.78
C LEU A 78 -0.74 -19.43 -0.38
N ASP A 79 -0.87 -20.75 -0.50
CA ASP A 79 -1.69 -21.38 -1.55
C ASP A 79 -3.18 -21.10 -1.35
N ALA A 80 -3.68 -21.16 -0.12
CA ALA A 80 -5.05 -20.77 0.21
C ALA A 80 -5.28 -19.28 -0.10
N TYR A 81 -4.34 -18.43 0.25
CA TYR A 81 -4.40 -16.99 -0.08
C TYR A 81 -4.49 -16.77 -1.59
N ARG A 82 -3.58 -17.37 -2.37
CA ARG A 82 -3.57 -17.26 -3.83
C ARG A 82 -4.86 -17.73 -4.49
N ALA A 83 -5.41 -18.84 -4.00
CA ALA A 83 -6.66 -19.39 -4.50
C ALA A 83 -7.83 -18.42 -4.31
N LYS A 84 -7.87 -17.71 -3.18
CA LYS A 84 -8.94 -16.75 -2.83
C LYS A 84 -8.72 -15.37 -3.45
N ALA A 85 -7.49 -14.87 -3.43
CA ALA A 85 -7.14 -13.55 -3.96
C ALA A 85 -7.23 -13.46 -5.49
N GLY A 86 -7.15 -14.61 -6.17
CA GLY A 86 -7.05 -14.65 -7.63
C GLY A 86 -5.67 -14.24 -8.16
N PRO A 87 -5.53 -14.15 -9.48
CA PRO A 87 -4.25 -13.87 -10.12
C PRO A 87 -3.80 -12.42 -9.89
N VAL A 88 -2.58 -12.25 -9.40
CA VAL A 88 -1.88 -10.97 -9.33
C VAL A 88 -1.03 -10.81 -10.59
N ASP A 89 -0.96 -9.58 -11.12
CA ASP A 89 -0.12 -9.27 -12.27
C ASP A 89 1.33 -9.72 -12.04
N LEU A 90 1.91 -10.44 -12.99
CA LEU A 90 3.24 -11.02 -12.87
C LEU A 90 4.34 -9.97 -12.64
N THR A 91 4.15 -8.76 -13.16
CA THR A 91 5.11 -7.65 -12.97
C THR A 91 5.16 -7.14 -11.53
N MET A 92 4.12 -7.39 -10.74
CA MET A 92 3.98 -6.96 -9.34
C MET A 92 4.04 -8.14 -8.35
N ALA A 93 3.94 -9.36 -8.83
CA ALA A 93 3.80 -10.54 -7.97
C ALA A 93 4.99 -10.73 -7.01
N ASP A 94 6.21 -10.58 -7.48
CA ASP A 94 7.41 -10.74 -6.64
C ASP A 94 7.46 -9.69 -5.52
N ALA A 95 7.18 -8.43 -5.85
CA ALA A 95 7.11 -7.37 -4.85
C ALA A 95 5.97 -7.62 -3.84
N PHE A 96 4.80 -8.02 -4.32
CA PHE A 96 3.62 -8.26 -3.51
C PHE A 96 3.79 -9.44 -2.54
N TYR A 97 4.30 -10.57 -3.01
CA TYR A 97 4.40 -11.79 -2.20
C TYR A 97 5.64 -11.88 -1.32
N GLY A 98 6.63 -11.00 -1.48
CA GLY A 98 7.86 -11.06 -0.66
C GLY A 98 8.73 -9.82 -0.72
N GLY A 99 9.02 -9.31 -1.90
CA GLY A 99 10.00 -8.23 -2.09
C GLY A 99 9.68 -6.95 -1.31
N ASN A 100 8.42 -6.60 -1.13
CA ASN A 100 8.04 -5.45 -0.30
C ASN A 100 8.37 -5.66 1.19
N MET A 101 8.24 -6.88 1.70
CA MET A 101 8.64 -7.20 3.07
C MET A 101 10.17 -7.18 3.20
N GLU A 102 10.89 -7.76 2.25
CA GLU A 102 12.36 -7.71 2.21
C GLU A 102 12.87 -6.26 2.20
N PHE A 103 12.24 -5.41 1.40
CA PHE A 103 12.54 -3.98 1.38
C PHE A 103 12.38 -3.32 2.75
N LEU A 104 11.27 -3.58 3.47
CA LEU A 104 11.02 -3.02 4.81
C LEU A 104 12.01 -3.54 5.85
N LEU A 105 12.44 -4.79 5.72
CA LEU A 105 13.43 -5.39 6.62
C LEU A 105 14.87 -5.00 6.30
N GLY A 106 15.09 -4.25 5.23
CA GLY A 106 16.44 -3.85 4.79
C GLY A 106 17.22 -4.96 4.10
N HIS A 107 16.60 -6.05 3.74
CA HIS A 107 17.20 -7.13 2.95
C HIS A 107 17.09 -6.76 1.46
N ARG A 108 18.17 -6.32 0.90
CA ARG A 108 18.27 -5.99 -0.53
C ARG A 108 19.27 -6.89 -1.24
#